data_13b2f9eef3ad42f998a91f904f8563cb
#
_entry.id   13b2f9eef3ad42f998a91f904f8563cb
#
_cell.length_a   1.000
_cell.length_b   1.000
_cell.length_c   1.000
_cell.angle_alpha   90.00
_cell.angle_beta   90.00
_cell.angle_gamma   90.00
#
_symmetry.space_group_name_H-M   'P 1'
#
loop_
_entity.id
_entity.type
_entity.pdbx_description
1 polymer ?
#
loop_
_entity_poly.entity_id
_entity_poly.type
_entity_poly.pdbx_seq_one_letter_code
_entity_poly.pdbx_strand_id
1 'polypeptide(L)'
;MDANKKTIFIVDDDADYLFQMKLNVEKFGFNVITADGQKEAEEVLETTKPDLAIYDLMMENDDSGFILSYKMKNKYPDVPVIIATAVSAETGISFGVSTDNDKNWIKADLYLEKGIRKDQLHKEINKLLKL
;
A
#
# COMPACT_ATOMS: atom_id res chain seq x y z
N MET A 1 16.90 12.17 15.93
CA MET A 1 15.78 12.28 15.05
C MET A 1 16.21 12.32 13.59
N ASP A 2 15.56 11.54 12.80
CA ASP A 2 15.96 11.39 11.43
C ASP A 2 15.10 12.19 10.47
N ALA A 3 15.57 13.36 10.10
CA ALA A 3 14.88 14.18 9.13
C ALA A 3 14.72 13.47 7.77
N ASN A 4 15.60 12.50 7.51
CA ASN A 4 15.58 11.76 6.24
C ASN A 4 14.74 10.50 6.27
N LYS A 5 14.14 10.21 7.42
CA LYS A 5 13.35 8.99 7.58
C LYS A 5 12.08 9.08 6.76
N LYS A 6 11.88 8.10 5.89
CA LYS A 6 10.70 8.08 5.03
C LYS A 6 9.47 7.61 5.82
N THR A 7 8.30 8.04 5.37
CA THR A 7 7.03 7.71 5.99
C THR A 7 6.25 6.77 5.09
N ILE A 8 5.84 5.64 5.64
CA ILE A 8 5.03 4.64 4.94
C ILE A 8 3.61 4.71 5.50
N PHE A 9 2.63 4.83 4.62
CA PHE A 9 1.22 4.85 5.01
C PHE A 9 0.64 3.48 4.74
N ILE A 10 0.13 2.82 5.77
CA ILE A 10 -0.40 1.45 5.66
C ILE A 10 -1.87 1.46 6.01
N VAL A 11 -2.70 0.93 5.13
CA VAL A 11 -4.15 0.90 5.31
C VAL A 11 -4.65 -0.53 5.17
N ASP A 12 -5.33 -1.02 6.20
CA ASP A 12 -5.90 -2.37 6.21
C ASP A 12 -6.98 -2.41 7.28
N ASP A 13 -8.10 -3.07 6.99
CA ASP A 13 -9.18 -3.18 7.98
C ASP A 13 -9.02 -4.37 8.93
N ASP A 14 -7.99 -5.19 8.73
CA ASP A 14 -7.61 -6.25 9.64
C ASP A 14 -6.63 -5.68 10.66
N ALA A 15 -7.11 -5.47 11.88
CA ALA A 15 -6.31 -4.80 12.92
C ALA A 15 -5.03 -5.57 13.25
N ASP A 16 -5.08 -6.89 13.27
CA ASP A 16 -3.90 -7.70 13.58
C ASP A 16 -2.85 -7.59 12.51
N TYR A 17 -3.25 -7.69 11.25
CA TYR A 17 -2.33 -7.55 10.14
C TYR A 17 -1.73 -6.15 10.10
N LEU A 18 -2.55 -5.12 10.31
CA LEU A 18 -2.12 -3.75 10.33
C LEU A 18 -1.05 -3.51 11.40
N PHE A 19 -1.28 -4.07 12.59
CA PHE A 19 -0.32 -3.95 13.69
C PHE A 19 0.99 -4.63 13.36
N GLN A 20 0.94 -5.85 12.80
CA GLN A 20 2.13 -6.58 12.41
C GLN A 20 2.94 -5.84 11.33
N MET A 21 2.23 -5.31 10.34
CA MET A 21 2.89 -4.54 9.29
C MET A 21 3.56 -3.30 9.84
N LYS A 22 2.87 -2.61 10.73
CA LYS A 22 3.44 -1.42 11.37
C LYS A 22 4.75 -1.76 12.08
N LEU A 23 4.74 -2.82 12.89
CA LEU A 23 5.95 -3.23 13.61
C LEU A 23 7.08 -3.58 12.66
N ASN A 24 6.77 -4.34 11.61
CA ASN A 24 7.79 -4.77 10.66
C ASN A 24 8.40 -3.58 9.93
N VAL A 25 7.56 -2.68 9.45
CA VAL A 25 8.03 -1.54 8.68
C VAL A 25 8.81 -0.55 9.55
N GLU A 26 8.39 -0.39 10.81
CA GLU A 26 9.16 0.43 11.74
C GLU A 26 10.54 -0.16 11.99
N LYS A 27 10.64 -1.49 12.06
CA LYS A 27 11.94 -2.15 12.20
C LYS A 27 12.84 -1.97 11.00
N PHE A 28 12.26 -1.74 9.82
CA PHE A 28 13.06 -1.45 8.63
C PHE A 28 13.66 -0.04 8.68
N GLY A 29 13.22 0.80 9.61
CA GLY A 29 13.76 2.15 9.76
C GLY A 29 12.86 3.24 9.24
N PHE A 30 11.58 2.96 8.99
CA PHE A 30 10.64 3.94 8.46
C PHE A 30 9.69 4.44 9.54
N ASN A 31 9.16 5.65 9.35
CA ASN A 31 8.00 6.10 10.10
C ASN A 31 6.76 5.45 9.50
N VAL A 32 5.76 5.18 10.32
CA VAL A 32 4.54 4.53 9.85
C VAL A 32 3.32 5.33 10.29
N ILE A 33 2.41 5.56 9.34
CA ILE A 33 1.08 6.09 9.61
C ILE A 33 0.10 5.00 9.19
N THR A 34 -0.95 4.79 9.96
CA THR A 34 -1.92 3.74 9.66
C THR A 34 -3.33 4.29 9.57
N ALA A 35 -4.17 3.59 8.84
CA ALA A 35 -5.62 3.82 8.82
C ALA A 35 -6.30 2.46 8.73
N ASP A 36 -7.49 2.35 9.27
CA ASP A 36 -8.16 1.06 9.36
C ASP A 36 -9.23 0.85 8.28
N GLY A 37 -9.29 1.72 7.31
CA GLY A 37 -10.21 1.57 6.20
C GLY A 37 -10.07 2.70 5.20
N GLN A 38 -10.86 2.58 4.13
CA GLN A 38 -10.80 3.54 3.03
C GLN A 38 -11.16 4.95 3.48
N LYS A 39 -12.23 5.08 4.26
CA LYS A 39 -12.69 6.39 4.69
C LYS A 39 -11.65 7.13 5.51
N GLU A 40 -11.08 6.46 6.51
CA GLU A 40 -10.04 7.08 7.32
C GLU A 40 -8.82 7.42 6.49
N ALA A 41 -8.46 6.53 5.57
CA ALA A 41 -7.32 6.77 4.69
C ALA A 41 -7.52 8.01 3.84
N GLU A 42 -8.72 8.21 3.30
CA GLU A 42 -9.00 9.38 2.50
C GLU A 42 -8.84 10.66 3.33
N GLU A 43 -9.27 10.62 4.59
CA GLU A 43 -9.12 11.75 5.49
C GLU A 43 -7.65 12.07 5.76
N VAL A 44 -6.85 11.04 5.99
CA VAL A 44 -5.42 11.24 6.23
C VAL A 44 -4.74 11.86 5.02
N LEU A 45 -5.10 11.42 3.82
CA LEU A 45 -4.47 11.91 2.60
C LEU A 45 -4.81 13.37 2.29
N GLU A 46 -5.88 13.92 2.88
CA GLU A 46 -6.20 15.32 2.69
C GLU A 46 -5.13 16.24 3.26
N THR A 47 -4.45 15.81 4.31
CA THR A 47 -3.48 16.67 5.02
C THR A 47 -2.08 16.09 5.05
N THR A 48 -1.88 14.84 4.66
CA THR A 48 -0.60 14.17 4.82
C THR A 48 -0.18 13.49 3.52
N LYS A 49 1.04 13.80 3.09
CA LYS A 49 1.64 13.16 1.92
C LYS A 49 2.67 12.12 2.39
N PRO A 50 2.39 10.84 2.27
CA PRO A 50 3.39 9.83 2.63
C PRO A 50 4.43 9.68 1.52
N ASP A 51 5.52 9.00 1.83
CA ASP A 51 6.55 8.69 0.83
C ASP A 51 6.21 7.43 0.05
N LEU A 52 5.43 6.54 0.64
CA LEU A 52 4.96 5.31 -0.01
C LEU A 52 3.69 4.86 0.71
N ALA A 53 2.78 4.25 -0.01
CA ALA A 53 1.55 3.73 0.58
C ALA A 53 1.40 2.25 0.32
N ILE A 54 0.88 1.51 1.31
CA ILE A 54 0.55 0.09 1.19
C ILE A 54 -0.93 -0.05 1.56
N TYR A 55 -1.75 -0.43 0.59
CA TYR A 55 -3.19 -0.52 0.77
C TYR A 55 -3.66 -1.95 0.65
N ASP A 56 -4.53 -2.38 1.57
CA ASP A 56 -5.28 -3.60 1.41
C ASP A 56 -6.24 -3.44 0.22
N LEU A 57 -6.38 -4.48 -0.57
CA LEU A 57 -7.26 -4.41 -1.74
C LEU A 57 -8.72 -4.30 -1.34
N MET A 58 -9.17 -5.16 -0.42
CA MET A 58 -10.57 -5.26 -0.05
C MET A 58 -10.77 -4.77 1.39
N MET A 59 -11.52 -3.70 1.54
CA MET A 59 -11.85 -3.13 2.86
C MET A 59 -13.35 -2.95 2.93
N GLU A 60 -13.86 -1.70 3.02
CA GLU A 60 -15.30 -1.45 3.01
C GLU A 60 -15.94 -1.93 1.72
N ASN A 61 -15.18 -1.85 0.62
CA ASN A 61 -15.60 -2.32 -0.69
C ASN A 61 -14.57 -3.30 -1.24
N ASP A 62 -14.98 -4.14 -2.17
CA ASP A 62 -14.08 -5.12 -2.76
C ASP A 62 -12.91 -4.50 -3.50
N ASP A 63 -13.04 -3.25 -3.91
CA ASP A 63 -12.03 -2.54 -4.67
C ASP A 63 -11.47 -1.32 -3.93
N SER A 64 -11.61 -1.28 -2.61
CA SER A 64 -11.17 -0.12 -1.82
C SER A 64 -9.70 0.24 -2.09
N GLY A 65 -8.83 -0.75 -2.20
CA GLY A 65 -7.41 -0.50 -2.48
C GLY A 65 -7.19 0.18 -3.81
N PHE A 66 -7.94 -0.21 -4.82
CA PHE A 66 -7.84 0.42 -6.14
C PHE A 66 -8.33 1.86 -6.10
N ILE A 67 -9.44 2.11 -5.39
CA ILE A 67 -9.99 3.44 -5.26
C ILE A 67 -9.00 4.36 -4.56
N LEU A 68 -8.42 3.89 -3.45
CA LEU A 68 -7.42 4.67 -2.74
C LEU A 68 -6.19 4.96 -3.59
N SER A 69 -5.75 3.95 -4.35
CA SER A 69 -4.61 4.12 -5.23
C SER A 69 -4.89 5.21 -6.28
N TYR A 70 -6.06 5.17 -6.87
CA TYR A 70 -6.47 6.14 -7.88
C TYR A 70 -6.49 7.56 -7.28
N LYS A 71 -7.12 7.71 -6.11
CA LYS A 71 -7.20 9.01 -5.44
C LYS A 71 -5.83 9.51 -5.03
N MET A 72 -4.99 8.62 -4.52
CA MET A 72 -3.62 8.97 -4.14
C MET A 72 -2.84 9.48 -5.35
N LYS A 73 -2.91 8.77 -6.47
CA LYS A 73 -2.15 9.16 -7.66
C LYS A 73 -2.65 10.47 -8.27
N ASN A 74 -3.94 10.76 -8.11
CA ASN A 74 -4.45 12.06 -8.55
C ASN A 74 -3.92 13.20 -7.71
N LYS A 75 -3.76 12.98 -6.42
CA LYS A 75 -3.31 14.02 -5.50
C LYS A 75 -1.78 14.07 -5.39
N TYR A 76 -1.15 12.91 -5.36
CA TYR A 76 0.30 12.79 -5.20
C TYR A 76 0.84 11.81 -6.24
N PRO A 77 0.94 12.22 -7.49
CA PRO A 77 1.27 11.28 -8.58
C PRO A 77 2.64 10.65 -8.48
N ASP A 78 3.54 11.23 -7.70
CA ASP A 78 4.91 10.71 -7.55
C ASP A 78 5.06 9.74 -6.39
N VAL A 79 4.01 9.52 -5.58
CA VAL A 79 4.10 8.60 -4.44
C VAL A 79 3.80 7.18 -4.91
N PRO A 80 4.74 6.23 -4.70
CA PRO A 80 4.48 4.84 -5.09
C PRO A 80 3.44 4.19 -4.20
N VAL A 81 2.66 3.29 -4.79
CA VAL A 81 1.58 2.58 -4.11
C VAL A 81 1.76 1.09 -4.29
N ILE A 82 1.70 0.36 -3.18
CA ILE A 82 1.67 -1.11 -3.17
C ILE A 82 0.27 -1.53 -2.77
N ILE A 83 -0.32 -2.45 -3.53
CA ILE A 83 -1.57 -3.07 -3.14
C ILE A 83 -1.27 -4.46 -2.62
N ALA A 84 -1.64 -4.71 -1.35
CA ALA A 84 -1.45 -5.99 -0.71
C ALA A 84 -2.78 -6.74 -0.69
N THR A 85 -2.74 -8.02 -1.01
CA THR A 85 -3.96 -8.80 -1.14
C THR A 85 -3.78 -10.18 -0.53
N ALA A 86 -4.86 -10.70 0.04
CA ALA A 86 -4.90 -12.08 0.52
C ALA A 86 -5.27 -13.06 -0.59
N VAL A 87 -5.56 -12.56 -1.78
CA VAL A 87 -5.94 -13.41 -2.91
C VAL A 87 -4.77 -14.30 -3.28
N SER A 88 -5.01 -15.60 -3.32
CA SER A 88 -3.97 -16.57 -3.65
C SER A 88 -3.99 -16.89 -5.15
N ALA A 89 -2.95 -17.58 -5.58
CA ALA A 89 -2.87 -18.04 -6.96
C ALA A 89 -4.04 -18.96 -7.34
N GLU A 90 -4.64 -19.60 -6.36
CA GLU A 90 -5.75 -20.52 -6.59
C GLU A 90 -6.98 -19.83 -7.14
N THR A 91 -7.15 -18.56 -6.87
CA THR A 91 -8.31 -17.82 -7.37
C THR A 91 -8.18 -17.46 -8.83
N GLY A 92 -6.99 -17.58 -9.39
CA GLY A 92 -6.75 -17.22 -10.77
C GLY A 92 -6.78 -15.75 -11.05
N ILE A 93 -6.88 -14.92 -10.03
CA ILE A 93 -6.90 -13.50 -10.21
C ILE A 93 -5.48 -13.02 -10.45
N SER A 94 -5.27 -12.38 -11.57
CA SER A 94 -3.99 -11.82 -11.92
C SER A 94 -4.04 -10.31 -11.77
N PHE A 95 -3.30 -9.80 -10.81
CA PHE A 95 -3.23 -8.36 -10.61
C PHE A 95 -2.25 -7.71 -11.56
N GLY A 96 -1.52 -8.50 -12.29
CA GLY A 96 -0.73 -7.99 -13.37
C GLY A 96 -1.57 -7.45 -14.49
N VAL A 97 -2.82 -7.72 -14.41
CA VAL A 97 -3.85 -7.25 -15.29
C VAL A 97 -3.52 -7.37 -16.76
N SER A 98 -4.36 -7.98 -17.47
CA SER A 98 -4.06 -8.35 -18.84
C SER A 98 -4.22 -7.23 -19.85
N THR A 99 -4.79 -6.08 -19.45
CA THR A 99 -5.04 -5.01 -20.40
C THR A 99 -4.48 -3.68 -19.93
N ASP A 100 -4.10 -2.84 -20.89
CA ASP A 100 -3.58 -1.51 -20.57
C ASP A 100 -4.64 -0.63 -19.93
N ASN A 101 -5.90 -0.81 -20.26
CA ASN A 101 -6.98 -0.04 -19.66
C ASN A 101 -7.07 -0.29 -18.17
N ASP A 102 -6.94 -1.55 -17.77
CA ASP A 102 -6.98 -1.90 -16.36
C ASP A 102 -5.80 -1.29 -15.61
N LYS A 103 -4.62 -1.32 -16.22
CA LYS A 103 -3.44 -0.70 -15.62
C LYS A 103 -3.63 0.80 -15.40
N ASN A 104 -4.21 1.46 -16.38
CA ASN A 104 -4.44 2.90 -16.26
C ASN A 104 -5.39 3.24 -15.12
N TRP A 105 -6.39 2.38 -14.90
CA TRP A 105 -7.38 2.61 -13.86
C TRP A 105 -6.82 2.34 -12.47
N ILE A 106 -6.06 1.26 -12.33
CA ILE A 106 -5.61 0.78 -11.04
C ILE A 106 -4.58 1.68 -10.40
N LYS A 107 -3.64 2.19 -11.17
CA LYS A 107 -2.66 3.17 -10.70
C LYS A 107 -1.71 2.69 -9.60
N ALA A 108 -1.61 1.38 -9.37
CA ALA A 108 -0.68 0.85 -8.38
C ALA A 108 0.66 0.54 -9.03
N ASP A 109 1.73 0.70 -8.27
CA ASP A 109 3.09 0.43 -8.75
C ASP A 109 3.49 -1.03 -8.53
N LEU A 110 2.89 -1.69 -7.55
CA LEU A 110 3.25 -3.07 -7.23
C LEU A 110 2.09 -3.76 -6.52
N TYR A 111 1.94 -5.06 -6.78
CA TYR A 111 0.98 -5.93 -6.10
C TYR A 111 1.73 -6.98 -5.33
N LEU A 112 1.38 -7.19 -4.06
CA LEU A 112 2.00 -8.19 -3.21
C LEU A 112 0.95 -9.04 -2.52
N GLU A 113 1.31 -10.30 -2.25
CA GLU A 113 0.50 -11.13 -1.38
C GLU A 113 0.77 -10.76 0.07
N LYS A 114 -0.25 -10.80 0.91
CA LYS A 114 -0.09 -10.50 2.34
C LYS A 114 0.86 -11.45 3.04
N GLY A 115 1.06 -12.66 2.50
CA GLY A 115 1.98 -13.63 3.08
C GLY A 115 3.44 -13.44 2.71
N ILE A 116 3.78 -12.36 2.02
CA ILE A 116 5.17 -12.11 1.61
C ILE A 116 6.10 -12.06 2.83
N ARG A 117 7.33 -12.55 2.66
CA ARG A 117 8.32 -12.52 3.74
C ARG A 117 8.75 -11.08 4.03
N LYS A 118 9.13 -10.85 5.29
CA LYS A 118 9.53 -9.50 5.72
C LYS A 118 10.73 -8.98 4.92
N ASP A 119 11.71 -9.82 4.68
CA ASP A 119 12.90 -9.39 3.94
C ASP A 119 12.57 -9.03 2.50
N GLN A 120 11.64 -9.76 1.89
CA GLN A 120 11.21 -9.44 0.54
C GLN A 120 10.42 -8.13 0.51
N LEU A 121 9.55 -7.92 1.49
CA LEU A 121 8.80 -6.67 1.61
C LEU A 121 9.75 -5.48 1.75
N HIS A 122 10.75 -5.60 2.62
CA HIS A 122 11.74 -4.55 2.82
C HIS A 122 12.45 -4.20 1.51
N LYS A 123 12.81 -5.23 0.77
CA LYS A 123 13.49 -5.06 -0.51
C LYS A 123 12.63 -4.31 -1.51
N GLU A 124 11.33 -4.66 -1.58
CA GLU A 124 10.42 -4.00 -2.51
C GLU A 124 10.19 -2.54 -2.13
N ILE A 125 10.06 -2.26 -0.84
CA ILE A 125 9.90 -0.89 -0.38
C ILE A 125 11.14 -0.05 -0.76
N ASN A 126 12.32 -0.57 -0.47
CA ASN A 126 13.56 0.13 -0.81
C ASN A 126 13.67 0.39 -2.31
N LYS A 127 13.25 -0.59 -3.10
CA LYS A 127 13.31 -0.47 -4.55
C LYS A 127 12.41 0.65 -5.04
N LEU A 128 11.19 0.73 -4.54
CA LEU A 128 10.25 1.77 -4.94
C LEU A 128 10.67 3.15 -4.45
N LEU A 129 11.28 3.23 -3.28
CA LEU A 129 11.78 4.49 -2.74
C LEU A 129 13.17 4.86 -3.27
N LYS A 130 13.77 3.98 -4.05
CA LYS A 130 15.10 4.18 -4.64
C LYS A 130 16.18 4.35 -3.58
N LEU A 131 16.08 3.51 -2.56
CA LEU A 131 17.06 3.49 -1.47
C LEU A 131 18.15 2.43 -1.70
#